data_9f1231b15aba920a122e3c54f138bb77
#
_entry.id   9f1231b15aba920a122e3c54f138bb77
#
_cell.length_a   1.000
_cell.length_b   1.000
_cell.length_c   1.000
_cell.angle_alpha   90.00
_cell.angle_beta   90.00
_cell.angle_gamma   90.00
#
_symmetry.space_group_name_H-M   'P 1'
#
loop_
_entity.id
_entity.type
_entity.pdbx_description
1 polymer ?
#
loop_
_entity_poly.entity_id
_entity_poly.type
_entity_poly.pdbx_seq_one_letter_code
_entity_poly.pdbx_strand_id
1 'polypeptide(L)'
;KVHIVHLSASEGIERIKNRKKSTDKLTVETCPHYLYFNAEEIPDAAPIYKCAPPIREKQNNRLLWDYLLNDGFNFLGSDHSPAPPERKQLESGDFFKAWGGIAGLQFTLPVLWTAGKKRGLDLEKLLSLLTEKPAKFLGLEHRKGELKEGFDADICVFNEEEEFTVVKNCIEHKHKATPYIDQTLKGKIIHTFVNGVQVVKDSKLKELNAGKLLLKK
;
A
#
# COMPACT_ATOMS: atom_id res chain seq x y z
N LYS A 1 -19.98 -0.53 13.71
CA LYS A 1 -18.53 -0.51 13.45
C LYS A 1 -18.20 0.65 12.51
N VAL A 2 -17.10 1.34 12.73
CA VAL A 2 -16.57 2.42 11.89
C VAL A 2 -15.14 2.08 11.50
N HIS A 3 -14.82 2.29 10.24
CA HIS A 3 -13.46 2.16 9.74
C HIS A 3 -13.01 3.50 9.12
N ILE A 4 -11.88 4.02 9.60
CA ILE A 4 -11.23 5.20 9.04
C ILE A 4 -10.27 4.72 7.97
N VAL A 5 -10.59 4.99 6.71
CA VAL A 5 -9.73 4.66 5.56
C VAL A 5 -8.65 5.73 5.38
N HIS A 6 -7.53 5.36 4.78
CA HIS A 6 -6.45 6.24 4.28
C HIS A 6 -6.12 7.44 5.21
N LEU A 7 -5.90 7.20 6.51
CA LEU A 7 -5.51 8.27 7.44
C LEU A 7 -4.21 8.93 6.96
N SER A 8 -4.31 10.17 6.49
CA SER A 8 -3.16 10.97 6.03
C SER A 8 -2.68 11.99 7.06
N ALA A 9 -3.56 12.44 7.94
CA ALA A 9 -3.31 13.52 8.89
C ALA A 9 -3.05 12.99 10.31
N SER A 10 -1.86 13.25 10.85
CA SER A 10 -1.46 12.83 12.19
C SER A 10 -2.24 13.52 13.32
N GLU A 11 -2.84 14.68 13.06
CA GLU A 11 -3.68 15.42 14.03
C GLU A 11 -4.89 14.61 14.51
N GLY A 12 -5.34 13.64 13.70
CA GLY A 12 -6.42 12.72 14.08
C GLY A 12 -6.01 11.63 15.07
N ILE A 13 -4.71 11.33 15.21
CA ILE A 13 -4.20 10.17 15.95
C ILE A 13 -4.65 10.18 17.41
N GLU A 14 -4.53 11.31 18.08
CA GLU A 14 -4.86 11.39 19.52
C GLU A 14 -6.36 11.12 19.76
N ARG A 15 -7.24 11.65 18.90
CA ARG A 15 -8.67 11.39 18.97
C ARG A 15 -8.99 9.92 18.72
N ILE A 16 -8.30 9.30 17.74
CA ILE A 16 -8.44 7.88 17.43
C ILE A 16 -7.98 7.02 18.60
N LYS A 17 -6.81 7.29 19.18
CA LYS A 17 -6.29 6.60 20.37
C LYS A 17 -7.29 6.66 21.52
N ASN A 18 -7.80 7.85 21.84
CA ASN A 18 -8.74 8.04 22.93
C ASN A 18 -10.05 7.29 22.67
N ARG A 19 -10.54 7.30 21.43
CA ARG A 19 -11.75 6.56 21.10
C ARG A 19 -11.57 5.04 21.14
N LYS A 20 -10.42 4.52 20.69
CA LYS A 20 -10.09 3.08 20.76
C LYS A 20 -10.05 2.54 22.20
N LYS A 21 -9.74 3.38 23.21
CA LYS A 21 -9.81 2.97 24.64
C LYS A 21 -11.23 2.61 25.09
N SER A 22 -12.25 3.16 24.45
CA SER A 22 -13.66 2.99 24.84
C SER A 22 -14.44 2.04 23.92
N THR A 23 -13.88 1.56 22.82
CA THR A 23 -14.56 0.68 21.87
C THR A 23 -13.57 -0.07 20.95
N ASP A 24 -13.87 -1.32 20.68
CA ASP A 24 -13.25 -2.18 19.67
C ASP A 24 -13.88 -2.02 18.26
N LYS A 25 -14.93 -1.19 18.15
CA LYS A 25 -15.70 -1.00 16.92
C LYS A 25 -15.10 0.05 15.98
N LEU A 26 -13.97 0.68 16.38
CA LEU A 26 -13.23 1.64 15.56
C LEU A 26 -11.94 1.02 15.06
N THR A 27 -11.79 0.99 13.74
CA THR A 27 -10.55 0.57 13.06
C THR A 27 -10.02 1.70 12.18
N VAL A 28 -8.73 1.68 11.88
CA VAL A 28 -8.06 2.71 11.07
C VAL A 28 -6.94 2.09 10.25
N GLU A 29 -6.78 2.55 9.01
CA GLU A 29 -5.68 2.21 8.12
C GLU A 29 -4.98 3.47 7.60
N THR A 30 -3.79 3.30 7.04
CA THR A 30 -3.10 4.32 6.24
C THR A 30 -2.53 3.67 4.97
N CYS A 31 -1.92 4.49 4.11
CA CYS A 31 -1.48 4.06 2.80
C CYS A 31 0.03 4.22 2.59
N PRO A 32 0.66 3.42 1.70
CA PRO A 32 2.09 3.48 1.42
C PRO A 32 2.57 4.88 1.03
N HIS A 33 1.81 5.60 0.22
CA HIS A 33 2.21 6.92 -0.27
C HIS A 33 2.31 7.98 0.83
N TYR A 34 1.51 7.90 1.92
CA TYR A 34 1.63 8.80 3.09
C TYR A 34 2.84 8.48 3.97
N LEU A 35 3.33 7.24 3.90
CA LEU A 35 4.49 6.77 4.65
C LEU A 35 5.80 6.90 3.85
N TYR A 36 5.72 7.08 2.53
CA TYR A 36 6.88 7.11 1.64
C TYR A 36 7.22 8.53 1.18
N PHE A 37 6.23 9.30 0.74
CA PHE A 37 6.42 10.66 0.22
C PHE A 37 6.17 11.73 1.26
N ASN A 38 6.79 12.90 1.07
CA ASN A 38 6.60 14.10 1.87
C ASN A 38 6.27 15.28 0.96
N ALA A 39 5.40 16.17 1.39
CA ALA A 39 4.93 17.29 0.60
C ALA A 39 6.08 18.21 0.12
N GLU A 40 7.09 18.40 0.98
CA GLU A 40 8.26 19.23 0.68
C GLU A 40 9.17 18.67 -0.43
N GLU A 41 9.01 17.40 -0.78
CA GLU A 41 9.80 16.69 -1.80
C GLU A 41 9.05 16.57 -3.14
N ILE A 42 7.78 17.00 -3.18
CA ILE A 42 6.97 16.96 -4.39
C ILE A 42 7.33 18.17 -5.26
N PRO A 43 7.79 17.95 -6.50
CA PRO A 43 8.10 19.04 -7.42
C PRO A 43 6.86 19.88 -7.78
N ASP A 44 7.08 21.15 -8.09
CA ASP A 44 6.04 21.98 -8.68
C ASP A 44 5.53 21.35 -9.99
N ALA A 45 4.26 21.56 -10.29
CA ALA A 45 3.61 21.03 -11.49
C ALA A 45 3.74 19.50 -11.67
N ALA A 46 3.85 18.73 -10.58
CA ALA A 46 3.94 17.28 -10.59
C ALA A 46 2.64 16.60 -10.08
N PRO A 47 1.49 16.71 -10.76
CA PRO A 47 0.21 16.20 -10.29
C PRO A 47 0.13 14.68 -10.22
N ILE A 48 1.17 13.98 -10.66
CA ILE A 48 1.29 12.53 -10.45
C ILE A 48 1.20 12.16 -8.95
N TYR A 49 1.65 13.04 -8.06
CA TYR A 49 1.61 12.88 -6.60
C TYR A 49 0.26 13.30 -5.98
N LYS A 50 -0.66 13.90 -6.74
CA LYS A 50 -1.94 14.31 -6.20
C LYS A 50 -2.77 13.11 -5.76
N CYS A 51 -3.19 13.11 -4.50
CA CYS A 51 -4.17 12.19 -3.93
C CYS A 51 -5.12 12.94 -2.98
N ALA A 52 -6.21 12.32 -2.63
CA ALA A 52 -7.18 12.85 -1.70
C ALA A 52 -7.58 11.75 -0.69
N PRO A 53 -7.23 11.95 0.58
CA PRO A 53 -6.50 13.08 1.22
C PRO A 53 -5.09 13.30 0.66
N PRO A 54 -4.51 14.52 0.83
CA PRO A 54 -3.19 14.83 0.27
C PRO A 54 -2.03 14.21 1.07
N ILE A 55 -0.89 14.05 0.39
CA ILE A 55 0.41 13.82 1.04
C ILE A 55 0.74 15.05 1.89
N ARG A 56 1.18 14.83 3.13
CA ARG A 56 1.49 15.87 4.09
C ARG A 56 3.00 16.02 4.28
N GLU A 57 3.37 16.98 5.10
CA GLU A 57 4.73 17.36 5.43
C GLU A 57 5.53 16.26 6.17
N LYS A 58 6.86 16.38 6.19
CA LYS A 58 7.78 15.42 6.84
C LYS A 58 7.45 15.17 8.31
N GLN A 59 7.04 16.21 9.05
CA GLN A 59 6.67 16.05 10.45
C GLN A 59 5.44 15.14 10.59
N ASN A 60 4.43 15.33 9.74
CA ASN A 60 3.25 14.47 9.74
C ASN A 60 3.60 13.02 9.39
N ASN A 61 4.45 12.81 8.36
CA ASN A 61 4.93 11.48 7.98
C ASN A 61 5.61 10.78 9.16
N ARG A 62 6.49 11.48 9.90
CA ARG A 62 7.15 10.94 11.09
C ARG A 62 6.15 10.49 12.15
N LEU A 63 5.13 11.30 12.45
CA LEU A 63 4.09 10.96 13.42
C LEU A 63 3.22 9.78 12.98
N LEU A 64 2.94 9.62 11.67
CA LEU A 64 2.27 8.43 11.15
C LEU A 64 3.14 7.18 11.32
N TRP A 65 4.46 7.28 11.09
CA TRP A 65 5.40 6.19 11.33
C TRP A 65 5.47 5.81 12.80
N ASP A 66 5.56 6.79 13.70
CA ASP A 66 5.55 6.55 15.15
C ASP A 66 4.27 5.82 15.57
N TYR A 67 3.13 6.20 14.97
CA TYR A 67 1.85 5.53 15.23
C TYR A 67 1.82 4.09 14.70
N LEU A 68 2.39 3.83 13.52
CA LEU A 68 2.51 2.50 12.93
C LEU A 68 3.41 1.60 13.78
N LEU A 69 4.59 2.07 14.16
CA LEU A 69 5.56 1.32 14.95
C LEU A 69 5.04 0.97 16.36
N ASN A 70 4.09 1.73 16.88
CA ASN A 70 3.39 1.49 18.15
C ASN A 70 2.01 0.81 17.98
N ASP A 71 1.81 0.00 16.93
CA ASP A 71 0.60 -0.79 16.66
C ASP A 71 -0.69 0.02 16.53
N GLY A 72 -0.57 1.28 16.12
CA GLY A 72 -1.70 2.19 16.03
C GLY A 72 -2.68 1.84 14.90
N PHE A 73 -2.17 1.40 13.74
CA PHE A 73 -2.99 1.01 12.61
C PHE A 73 -3.47 -0.45 12.73
N ASN A 74 -4.67 -0.70 12.26
CA ASN A 74 -5.23 -2.05 12.22
C ASN A 74 -4.64 -2.86 11.06
N PHE A 75 -4.42 -2.23 9.91
CA PHE A 75 -3.75 -2.79 8.74
C PHE A 75 -3.31 -1.66 7.80
N LEU A 76 -2.72 -1.99 6.65
CA LEU A 76 -2.30 -1.04 5.62
C LEU A 76 -3.05 -1.33 4.33
N GLY A 77 -3.66 -0.30 3.74
CA GLY A 77 -4.36 -0.35 2.46
C GLY A 77 -3.55 0.33 1.35
N SER A 78 -3.62 -0.16 0.12
CA SER A 78 -2.92 0.46 -1.01
C SER A 78 -3.56 1.74 -1.50
N ASP A 79 -4.86 1.87 -1.31
CA ASP A 79 -5.71 2.92 -1.92
C ASP A 79 -5.37 3.12 -3.41
N HIS A 80 -5.22 2.01 -4.14
CA HIS A 80 -4.87 2.00 -5.55
C HIS A 80 -5.93 2.68 -6.39
N SER A 81 -5.63 3.88 -6.86
CA SER A 81 -6.56 4.72 -7.62
C SER A 81 -5.91 5.21 -8.92
N PRO A 82 -5.80 4.33 -9.94
CA PRO A 82 -5.19 4.66 -11.22
C PRO A 82 -6.09 5.57 -12.06
N ALA A 83 -5.46 6.45 -12.84
CA ALA A 83 -6.14 7.26 -13.82
C ALA A 83 -5.28 7.38 -15.09
N PRO A 84 -5.89 7.59 -16.27
CA PRO A 84 -5.13 7.88 -17.48
C PRO A 84 -4.35 9.19 -17.35
N PRO A 85 -3.20 9.31 -18.05
CA PRO A 85 -2.31 10.49 -17.96
C PRO A 85 -3.03 11.83 -18.17
N GLU A 86 -4.01 11.88 -19.07
CA GLU A 86 -4.78 13.09 -19.39
C GLU A 86 -5.61 13.53 -18.16
N ARG A 87 -6.23 12.61 -17.44
CA ARG A 87 -6.96 12.94 -16.19
C ARG A 87 -6.01 13.29 -15.04
N LYS A 88 -4.81 12.78 -15.06
CA LYS A 88 -3.75 13.18 -14.12
C LYS A 88 -3.12 14.52 -14.46
N GLN A 89 -3.47 15.13 -15.60
CA GLN A 89 -2.94 16.43 -16.04
C GLN A 89 -1.40 16.46 -16.10
N LEU A 90 -0.78 15.35 -16.54
CA LEU A 90 0.69 15.23 -16.50
C LEU A 90 1.39 16.23 -17.44
N GLU A 91 0.76 16.62 -18.55
CA GLU A 91 1.32 17.57 -19.49
C GLU A 91 1.14 19.02 -19.02
N SER A 92 -0.02 19.35 -18.45
CA SER A 92 -0.34 20.71 -18.00
C SER A 92 0.23 21.07 -16.64
N GLY A 93 0.52 20.06 -15.81
CA GLY A 93 0.93 20.25 -14.42
C GLY A 93 -0.16 20.81 -13.49
N ASP A 94 -1.43 20.87 -13.96
CA ASP A 94 -2.52 21.49 -13.22
C ASP A 94 -3.02 20.59 -12.07
N PHE A 95 -2.56 20.89 -10.85
CA PHE A 95 -2.99 20.18 -9.65
C PHE A 95 -4.48 20.31 -9.36
N PHE A 96 -5.13 21.42 -9.70
CA PHE A 96 -6.56 21.59 -9.39
C PHE A 96 -7.43 20.69 -10.24
N LYS A 97 -7.13 20.57 -11.53
CA LYS A 97 -7.87 19.71 -12.46
C LYS A 97 -7.48 18.24 -12.40
N ALA A 98 -6.29 17.94 -11.89
CA ALA A 98 -5.77 16.58 -11.86
C ALA A 98 -6.64 15.65 -10.99
N TRP A 99 -6.80 14.41 -11.43
CA TRP A 99 -7.40 13.33 -10.63
C TRP A 99 -6.63 13.11 -9.33
N GLY A 100 -7.35 13.05 -8.21
CA GLY A 100 -6.79 12.79 -6.88
C GLY A 100 -6.74 11.29 -6.56
N GLY A 101 -5.64 10.63 -6.90
CA GLY A 101 -5.43 9.22 -6.60
C GLY A 101 -4.06 8.76 -7.09
N ILE A 102 -3.48 7.78 -6.40
CA ILE A 102 -2.15 7.20 -6.72
C ILE A 102 -2.29 5.73 -7.11
N ALA A 103 -1.66 5.36 -8.21
CA ALA A 103 -1.54 3.96 -8.62
C ALA A 103 -0.32 3.34 -7.92
N GLY A 104 -0.54 2.48 -6.90
CA GLY A 104 0.53 1.94 -6.07
C GLY A 104 0.39 0.48 -5.64
N LEU A 105 -0.69 -0.24 -6.01
CA LEU A 105 -0.98 -1.59 -5.53
C LEU A 105 0.22 -2.55 -5.71
N GLN A 106 0.81 -2.56 -6.90
CA GLN A 106 1.95 -3.43 -7.25
C GLN A 106 3.16 -3.19 -6.36
N PHE A 107 3.35 -1.95 -5.90
CA PHE A 107 4.53 -1.51 -5.16
C PHE A 107 4.31 -1.42 -3.65
N THR A 108 3.13 -1.80 -3.15
CA THR A 108 2.76 -1.67 -1.73
C THR A 108 3.81 -2.25 -0.79
N LEU A 109 4.17 -3.53 -0.95
CA LEU A 109 5.15 -4.19 -0.08
C LEU A 109 6.56 -3.62 -0.25
N PRO A 110 7.13 -3.48 -1.46
CA PRO A 110 8.47 -2.90 -1.63
C PRO A 110 8.58 -1.45 -1.11
N VAL A 111 7.59 -0.61 -1.33
CA VAL A 111 7.57 0.79 -0.86
C VAL A 111 7.59 0.85 0.67
N LEU A 112 6.71 0.09 1.33
CA LEU A 112 6.63 0.03 2.78
C LEU A 112 7.89 -0.58 3.40
N TRP A 113 8.45 -1.61 2.78
CA TRP A 113 9.71 -2.22 3.23
C TRP A 113 10.88 -1.26 3.09
N THR A 114 11.02 -0.59 1.94
CA THR A 114 12.07 0.41 1.71
C THR A 114 12.05 1.53 2.76
N ALA A 115 10.88 2.05 3.05
CA ALA A 115 10.73 3.14 4.01
C ALA A 115 10.81 2.66 5.47
N GLY A 116 10.26 1.46 5.75
CA GLY A 116 10.13 0.90 7.08
C GLY A 116 11.45 0.32 7.62
N LYS A 117 12.23 -0.38 6.79
CA LYS A 117 13.51 -0.98 7.18
C LYS A 117 14.46 0.07 7.78
N LYS A 118 14.51 1.26 7.19
CA LYS A 118 15.32 2.39 7.69
C LYS A 118 14.84 2.94 9.04
N ARG A 119 13.63 2.59 9.46
CA ARG A 119 12.98 3.03 10.71
C ARG A 119 12.86 1.90 11.74
N GLY A 120 13.48 0.76 11.47
CA GLY A 120 13.44 -0.40 12.37
C GLY A 120 12.11 -1.17 12.33
N LEU A 121 11.32 -1.03 11.25
CA LEU A 121 10.15 -1.88 11.06
C LEU A 121 10.58 -3.32 10.82
N ASP A 122 10.08 -4.22 11.63
CA ASP A 122 10.25 -5.65 11.45
C ASP A 122 9.42 -6.15 10.26
N LEU A 123 10.00 -7.11 9.49
CA LEU A 123 9.33 -7.65 8.30
C LEU A 123 8.06 -8.44 8.67
N GLU A 124 8.10 -9.24 9.73
CA GLU A 124 6.93 -10.02 10.18
C GLU A 124 5.77 -9.10 10.54
N LYS A 125 6.07 -7.99 11.23
CA LYS A 125 5.08 -6.97 11.55
C LYS A 125 4.48 -6.34 10.30
N LEU A 126 5.31 -5.98 9.30
CA LEU A 126 4.83 -5.45 8.03
C LEU A 126 3.94 -6.46 7.31
N LEU A 127 4.37 -7.72 7.22
CA LEU A 127 3.59 -8.77 6.56
C LEU A 127 2.24 -8.99 7.25
N SER A 128 2.21 -9.06 8.59
CA SER A 128 0.94 -9.16 9.33
C SER A 128 -0.02 -8.01 9.02
N LEU A 129 0.49 -6.77 8.87
CA LEU A 129 -0.31 -5.59 8.48
C LEU A 129 -0.86 -5.66 7.05
N LEU A 130 -0.29 -6.49 6.18
CA LEU A 130 -0.69 -6.65 4.78
C LEU A 130 -1.45 -7.96 4.49
N THR A 131 -1.44 -8.93 5.40
CA THR A 131 -2.00 -10.26 5.16
C THR A 131 -3.02 -10.66 6.22
N GLU A 132 -2.58 -11.05 7.41
CA GLU A 132 -3.42 -11.55 8.51
C GLU A 132 -4.47 -10.52 8.95
N LYS A 133 -4.03 -9.29 9.24
CA LYS A 133 -4.92 -8.25 9.78
C LYS A 133 -6.02 -7.82 8.80
N PRO A 134 -5.74 -7.57 7.50
CA PRO A 134 -6.82 -7.32 6.54
C PRO A 134 -7.72 -8.54 6.30
N ALA A 135 -7.17 -9.78 6.33
CA ALA A 135 -8.00 -10.98 6.23
C ALA A 135 -9.00 -11.07 7.39
N LYS A 136 -8.56 -10.81 8.61
CA LYS A 136 -9.41 -10.75 9.80
C LYS A 136 -10.45 -9.62 9.73
N PHE A 137 -10.07 -8.45 9.24
CA PHE A 137 -11.00 -7.34 9.05
C PHE A 137 -12.14 -7.69 8.08
N LEU A 138 -11.83 -8.45 7.02
CA LEU A 138 -12.78 -8.91 6.02
C LEU A 138 -13.58 -10.16 6.44
N GLY A 139 -13.23 -10.81 7.55
CA GLY A 139 -13.83 -12.09 8.00
C GLY A 139 -13.36 -13.29 7.17
N LEU A 140 -12.14 -13.21 6.61
CA LEU A 140 -11.53 -14.25 5.77
C LEU A 140 -10.38 -14.97 6.47
N GLU A 141 -10.16 -14.75 7.76
CA GLU A 141 -9.08 -15.31 8.57
C GLU A 141 -9.11 -16.84 8.68
N HIS A 142 -10.22 -17.47 8.31
CA HIS A 142 -10.39 -18.92 8.28
C HIS A 142 -9.80 -19.57 7.02
N ARG A 143 -9.35 -18.78 6.04
CA ARG A 143 -8.83 -19.30 4.78
C ARG A 143 -7.73 -18.44 4.12
N LYS A 144 -7.47 -17.22 4.62
CA LYS A 144 -6.50 -16.28 4.06
C LYS A 144 -5.68 -15.59 5.14
N GLY A 145 -4.53 -15.03 4.74
CA GLY A 145 -3.68 -14.19 5.58
C GLY A 145 -2.51 -14.92 6.22
N GLU A 146 -2.50 -16.25 6.19
CA GLU A 146 -1.44 -17.10 6.77
C GLU A 146 -1.01 -18.19 5.80
N LEU A 147 0.24 -18.67 5.95
CA LEU A 147 0.72 -19.90 5.32
C LEU A 147 0.37 -21.06 6.26
N LYS A 148 -0.75 -21.74 5.99
CA LYS A 148 -1.28 -22.78 6.83
C LYS A 148 -1.98 -23.84 5.99
N GLU A 149 -1.89 -25.12 6.42
CA GLU A 149 -2.62 -26.21 5.78
C GLU A 149 -4.12 -25.95 5.78
N GLY A 150 -4.76 -26.17 4.63
CA GLY A 150 -6.19 -25.90 4.43
C GLY A 150 -6.52 -24.48 4.02
N PHE A 151 -5.55 -23.55 3.99
CA PHE A 151 -5.73 -22.18 3.52
C PHE A 151 -5.56 -22.10 1.99
N ASP A 152 -6.13 -21.05 1.39
CA ASP A 152 -5.93 -20.76 -0.03
C ASP A 152 -4.44 -20.52 -0.30
N ALA A 153 -3.92 -21.15 -1.35
CA ALA A 153 -2.51 -20.99 -1.73
C ALA A 153 -2.29 -19.66 -2.50
N ASP A 154 -2.52 -18.55 -1.81
CA ASP A 154 -2.15 -17.19 -2.24
C ASP A 154 -0.81 -16.85 -1.61
N ILE A 155 0.27 -17.04 -2.36
CA ILE A 155 1.63 -17.01 -1.83
C ILE A 155 2.47 -16.01 -2.61
N CYS A 156 3.23 -15.19 -1.89
CA CYS A 156 4.22 -14.28 -2.45
C CYS A 156 5.62 -14.69 -2.00
N VAL A 157 6.54 -14.87 -2.94
CA VAL A 157 7.96 -15.09 -2.66
C VAL A 157 8.67 -13.75 -2.82
N PHE A 158 9.23 -13.27 -1.74
CA PHE A 158 9.79 -11.94 -1.59
C PHE A 158 11.26 -12.01 -1.19
N ASN A 159 12.13 -11.35 -1.96
CA ASN A 159 13.54 -11.18 -1.60
C ASN A 159 13.73 -9.82 -0.95
N GLU A 160 13.84 -9.78 0.36
CA GLU A 160 13.89 -8.56 1.17
C GLU A 160 15.16 -7.71 0.98
N GLU A 161 16.23 -8.29 0.46
CA GLU A 161 17.51 -7.60 0.27
C GLU A 161 17.70 -7.05 -1.15
N GLU A 162 17.02 -7.62 -2.13
CA GLU A 162 17.20 -7.23 -3.53
C GLU A 162 16.59 -5.84 -3.79
N GLU A 163 17.40 -4.98 -4.42
CA GLU A 163 16.96 -3.64 -4.86
C GLU A 163 16.59 -3.66 -6.35
N PHE A 164 15.62 -2.84 -6.72
CA PHE A 164 15.26 -2.63 -8.11
C PHE A 164 14.74 -1.20 -8.31
N THR A 165 14.97 -0.66 -9.52
CA THR A 165 14.41 0.63 -9.91
C THR A 165 13.09 0.43 -10.63
N VAL A 166 12.06 1.19 -10.24
CA VAL A 166 10.75 1.15 -10.90
C VAL A 166 10.85 1.84 -12.26
N VAL A 167 10.76 1.06 -13.31
CA VAL A 167 10.74 1.55 -14.70
C VAL A 167 9.35 1.34 -15.32
N LYS A 168 8.99 2.14 -16.31
CA LYS A 168 7.68 2.07 -16.95
C LYS A 168 7.30 0.65 -17.43
N ASN A 169 8.30 -0.11 -17.89
CA ASN A 169 8.08 -1.47 -18.41
C ASN A 169 7.79 -2.52 -17.34
N CYS A 170 8.09 -2.26 -16.05
CA CYS A 170 7.77 -3.19 -14.97
C CYS A 170 6.37 -2.93 -14.36
N ILE A 171 5.65 -1.91 -14.82
CA ILE A 171 4.33 -1.57 -14.30
C ILE A 171 3.29 -2.44 -15.01
N GLU A 172 2.48 -3.18 -14.25
CA GLU A 172 1.51 -4.13 -14.78
C GLU A 172 0.09 -3.57 -14.86
N HIS A 173 -0.22 -2.48 -14.14
CA HIS A 173 -1.55 -1.86 -14.27
C HIS A 173 -1.72 -1.10 -15.59
N LYS A 174 -2.97 -0.94 -16.02
CA LYS A 174 -3.38 -0.42 -17.34
C LYS A 174 -2.71 0.91 -17.72
N HIS A 175 -2.74 1.88 -16.84
CA HIS A 175 -2.14 3.19 -17.06
C HIS A 175 -0.76 3.22 -16.41
N LYS A 176 0.30 3.18 -17.22
CA LYS A 176 1.70 3.11 -16.77
C LYS A 176 2.18 4.43 -16.16
N ALA A 177 1.38 4.98 -15.22
CA ALA A 177 1.61 6.26 -14.55
C ALA A 177 1.51 6.09 -13.04
N THR A 178 2.61 6.33 -12.33
CA THR A 178 2.72 6.23 -10.87
C THR A 178 3.86 7.14 -10.38
N PRO A 179 3.77 7.74 -9.18
CA PRO A 179 4.85 8.53 -8.61
C PRO A 179 6.05 7.68 -8.18
N TYR A 180 5.95 6.37 -8.26
CA TYR A 180 7.07 5.47 -7.92
C TYR A 180 8.05 5.24 -9.08
N ILE A 181 7.78 5.72 -10.30
CA ILE A 181 8.75 5.67 -11.42
C ILE A 181 10.05 6.35 -10.99
N ASP A 182 11.19 5.75 -11.39
CA ASP A 182 12.55 6.11 -11.06
C ASP A 182 12.94 5.99 -9.57
N GLN A 183 12.02 5.53 -8.71
CA GLN A 183 12.36 5.18 -7.34
C GLN A 183 13.11 3.84 -7.29
N THR A 184 14.22 3.80 -6.54
CA THR A 184 14.87 2.55 -6.16
C THR A 184 14.23 2.02 -4.90
N LEU A 185 13.61 0.85 -5.02
CA LEU A 185 12.91 0.17 -3.95
C LEU A 185 13.70 -1.06 -3.52
N LYS A 186 13.68 -1.36 -2.22
CA LYS A 186 14.23 -2.56 -1.61
C LYS A 186 13.11 -3.57 -1.38
N GLY A 187 13.44 -4.83 -1.66
CA GLY A 187 12.47 -5.91 -1.55
C GLY A 187 11.77 -6.20 -2.87
N LYS A 188 12.12 -7.29 -3.51
CA LYS A 188 11.62 -7.66 -4.83
C LYS A 188 10.71 -8.88 -4.76
N ILE A 189 9.57 -8.81 -5.43
CA ILE A 189 8.67 -9.95 -5.60
C ILE A 189 9.24 -10.85 -6.70
N ILE A 190 9.57 -12.08 -6.36
CA ILE A 190 10.15 -13.05 -7.29
C ILE A 190 9.05 -13.93 -7.90
N HIS A 191 8.18 -14.48 -7.05
CA HIS A 191 7.07 -15.32 -7.49
C HIS A 191 5.78 -14.93 -6.77
N THR A 192 4.65 -15.11 -7.45
CA THR A 192 3.31 -14.97 -6.85
C THR A 192 2.44 -16.13 -7.31
N PHE A 193 1.71 -16.69 -6.37
CA PHE A 193 0.72 -17.74 -6.61
C PHE A 193 -0.65 -17.21 -6.16
N VAL A 194 -1.67 -17.48 -6.95
CA VAL A 194 -3.07 -17.18 -6.63
C VAL A 194 -3.87 -18.47 -6.77
N ASN A 195 -4.52 -18.91 -5.71
CA ASN A 195 -5.20 -20.22 -5.64
C ASN A 195 -4.29 -21.39 -6.10
N GLY A 196 -3.00 -21.35 -5.78
CA GLY A 196 -2.01 -22.37 -6.17
C GLY A 196 -1.48 -22.23 -7.61
N VAL A 197 -2.00 -21.31 -8.41
CA VAL A 197 -1.54 -21.05 -9.78
C VAL A 197 -0.46 -19.98 -9.78
N GLN A 198 0.72 -20.28 -10.33
CA GLN A 198 1.82 -19.31 -10.40
C GLN A 198 1.52 -18.22 -11.44
N VAL A 199 1.17 -17.01 -11.00
CA VAL A 199 0.83 -15.85 -11.84
C VAL A 199 2.03 -14.91 -12.07
N VAL A 200 3.03 -14.93 -11.18
CA VAL A 200 4.31 -14.24 -11.37
C VAL A 200 5.44 -15.25 -11.24
N LYS A 201 6.35 -15.28 -12.20
CA LYS A 201 7.57 -16.08 -12.19
C LYS A 201 8.77 -15.22 -12.57
N ASP A 202 9.83 -15.28 -11.76
CA ASP A 202 11.07 -14.51 -11.96
C ASP A 202 10.76 -13.01 -12.18
N SER A 203 9.86 -12.46 -11.34
CA SER A 203 9.36 -11.08 -11.38
C SER A 203 8.63 -10.69 -12.67
N LYS A 204 8.18 -11.65 -13.47
CA LYS A 204 7.42 -11.43 -14.71
C LYS A 204 6.00 -11.98 -14.57
N LEU A 205 5.02 -11.15 -14.94
CA LEU A 205 3.62 -11.54 -14.97
C LEU A 205 3.40 -12.61 -16.07
N LYS A 206 2.60 -13.62 -15.73
CA LYS A 206 2.04 -14.57 -16.68
C LYS A 206 0.58 -14.20 -16.94
N GLU A 207 0.13 -14.33 -18.18
CA GLU A 207 -1.29 -14.14 -18.53
C GLU A 207 -2.13 -15.33 -18.06
N LEU A 208 -2.63 -15.22 -16.81
CA LEU A 208 -3.45 -16.27 -16.19
C LEU A 208 -4.57 -15.65 -15.36
N ASN A 209 -5.79 -16.12 -15.59
CA ASN A 209 -6.98 -15.74 -14.80
C ASN A 209 -7.15 -16.71 -13.61
N ALA A 210 -6.32 -16.57 -12.58
CA ALA A 210 -6.35 -17.42 -11.39
C ALA A 210 -7.21 -16.85 -10.24
N GLY A 211 -7.60 -15.57 -10.31
CA GLY A 211 -8.40 -14.89 -9.30
C GLY A 211 -9.85 -15.39 -9.24
N LYS A 212 -10.42 -15.41 -8.04
CA LYS A 212 -11.83 -15.72 -7.79
C LYS A 212 -12.49 -14.60 -6.99
N LEU A 213 -13.72 -14.25 -7.34
CA LEU A 213 -14.53 -13.34 -6.53
C LEU A 213 -14.89 -14.00 -5.20
N LEU A 214 -14.60 -13.31 -4.11
CA LEU A 214 -15.00 -13.72 -2.76
C LEU A 214 -16.18 -12.84 -2.34
N LEU A 215 -17.39 -13.30 -2.63
CA LEU A 215 -18.61 -12.61 -2.23
C LEU A 215 -19.00 -13.06 -0.82
N LYS A 216 -19.45 -12.10 0.00
CA LYS A 216 -20.13 -12.41 1.27
C LYS A 216 -21.43 -13.16 0.93
N LYS A 217 -21.59 -14.33 1.52
CA LYS A 217 -22.86 -15.05 1.50
C LYS A 217 -23.82 -14.43 2.48
#